data_a208f54b154d7608d48e877cf8fdbebd
#
_entry.id   a208f54b154d7608d48e877cf8fdbebd
#
_cell.length_a   1.000
_cell.length_b   1.000
_cell.length_c   1.000
_cell.angle_alpha   90.00
_cell.angle_beta   90.00
_cell.angle_gamma   90.00
#
_symmetry.space_group_name_H-M   'P 1'
#
loop_
_entity.id
_entity.type
_entity.pdbx_description
1 polymer ?
#
loop_
_entity_poly.entity_id
_entity_poly.type
_entity_poly.pdbx_seq_one_letter_code
_entity_poly.pdbx_strand_id
1 'polypeptide(L)'
;LKLLPNFSLNLNHPGVKKVLYLMIPGIIAGGVSQLNMLVDTILASFLPTGSPTWLYVSDRLMQLPLGIFAIAIGTVLLPRLSSLHQTEDKEGFSRTMDWSIRLVLLIGVPSIIGLVLLSEPIILTLFERGEFIASDTRQASFSLIALALGLIAFMLIKVLTPGFFARQNPKTPLKVAAASMVVNAVLAW
;
A
#
# COMPACT_ATOMS: atom_id res chain seq x y z
N LEU A 1 4.23 -42.64 -13.52
CA LEU A 1 4.26 -41.17 -13.42
C LEU A 1 2.90 -40.58 -13.79
N LYS A 2 1.91 -40.65 -12.89
CA LYS A 2 0.63 -39.90 -12.98
C LYS A 2 0.76 -38.63 -12.16
N LEU A 3 1.48 -37.64 -12.66
CA LEU A 3 1.65 -36.33 -12.02
C LEU A 3 0.84 -35.19 -12.70
N LEU A 4 -0.13 -35.57 -13.52
CA LEU A 4 -1.05 -34.59 -14.08
C LEU A 4 -2.20 -34.37 -13.08
N PRO A 5 -2.37 -33.15 -12.54
CA PRO A 5 -3.50 -32.84 -11.65
C PRO A 5 -4.79 -32.99 -12.44
N ASN A 6 -5.70 -33.82 -11.96
CA ASN A 6 -7.06 -33.90 -12.50
C ASN A 6 -7.77 -32.59 -12.15
N PHE A 7 -8.12 -31.82 -13.16
CA PHE A 7 -8.94 -30.62 -13.00
C PHE A 7 -10.36 -31.06 -12.60
N SER A 8 -10.70 -30.93 -11.34
CA SER A 8 -12.08 -31.09 -10.84
C SER A 8 -12.54 -29.78 -10.18
N LEU A 9 -13.45 -29.08 -10.83
CA LEU A 9 -14.11 -27.90 -10.26
C LEU A 9 -15.19 -28.36 -9.26
N ASN A 10 -14.78 -28.65 -8.04
CA ASN A 10 -15.73 -29.00 -6.96
C ASN A 10 -15.84 -27.82 -5.97
N LEU A 11 -16.75 -26.91 -6.23
CA LEU A 11 -17.03 -25.74 -5.38
C LEU A 11 -17.55 -26.13 -3.98
N ASN A 12 -18.04 -27.36 -3.81
CA ASN A 12 -18.53 -27.86 -2.52
C ASN A 12 -17.44 -28.44 -1.61
N HIS A 13 -16.20 -28.56 -2.10
CA HIS A 13 -15.09 -29.05 -1.28
C HIS A 13 -14.85 -28.11 -0.09
N PRO A 14 -14.69 -28.64 1.15
CA PRO A 14 -14.54 -27.81 2.36
C PRO A 14 -13.35 -26.85 2.29
N GLY A 15 -12.26 -27.24 1.63
CA GLY A 15 -11.11 -26.37 1.38
C GLY A 15 -11.44 -25.15 0.49
N VAL A 16 -12.28 -25.34 -0.54
CA VAL A 16 -12.72 -24.26 -1.43
C VAL A 16 -13.61 -23.28 -0.66
N LYS A 17 -14.56 -23.78 0.13
CA LYS A 17 -15.41 -22.92 0.97
C LYS A 17 -14.60 -22.11 1.98
N LYS A 18 -13.57 -22.71 2.60
CA LYS A 18 -12.67 -22.01 3.53
C LYS A 18 -11.91 -20.88 2.83
N VAL A 19 -11.38 -21.14 1.63
CA VAL A 19 -10.67 -20.12 0.83
C VAL A 19 -11.62 -18.99 0.45
N LEU A 20 -12.80 -19.30 -0.10
CA LEU A 20 -13.80 -18.29 -0.46
C LEU A 20 -14.20 -17.43 0.75
N TYR A 21 -14.45 -18.03 1.91
CA TYR A 21 -14.78 -17.29 3.12
C TYR A 21 -13.66 -16.34 3.57
N LEU A 22 -12.39 -16.75 3.42
CA LEU A 22 -11.23 -15.91 3.73
C LEU A 22 -10.98 -14.82 2.67
N MET A 23 -11.41 -15.04 1.42
CA MET A 23 -11.28 -14.04 0.35
C MET A 23 -12.29 -12.89 0.48
N ILE A 24 -13.50 -13.13 1.01
CA ILE A 24 -14.55 -12.10 1.12
C ILE A 24 -14.05 -10.84 1.82
N PRO A 25 -13.46 -10.89 3.04
CA PRO A 25 -12.92 -9.70 3.69
C PRO A 25 -11.83 -9.00 2.87
N GLY A 26 -11.00 -9.76 2.14
CA GLY A 26 -9.97 -9.21 1.26
C GLY A 26 -10.55 -8.46 0.05
N ILE A 27 -11.59 -9.02 -0.58
CA ILE A 27 -12.31 -8.38 -1.70
C ILE A 27 -12.99 -7.09 -1.22
N ILE A 28 -13.63 -7.13 -0.05
CA ILE A 28 -14.27 -5.94 0.53
C ILE A 28 -13.22 -4.88 0.85
N ALA A 29 -12.08 -5.26 1.45
CA ALA A 29 -10.99 -4.32 1.74
C ALA A 29 -10.41 -3.68 0.48
N GLY A 30 -10.23 -4.46 -0.61
CA GLY A 30 -9.84 -3.96 -1.92
C GLY A 30 -10.87 -3.00 -2.51
N GLY A 31 -12.17 -3.33 -2.39
CA GLY A 31 -13.27 -2.47 -2.81
C GLY A 31 -13.30 -1.14 -2.05
N VAL A 32 -13.10 -1.16 -0.74
CA VAL A 32 -13.00 0.06 0.09
C VAL A 32 -11.86 0.95 -0.38
N SER A 33 -10.69 0.38 -0.66
CA SER A 33 -9.55 1.15 -1.18
C SER A 33 -9.86 1.80 -2.53
N GLN A 34 -10.57 1.09 -3.41
CA GLN A 34 -10.97 1.61 -4.71
C GLN A 34 -12.00 2.75 -4.60
N LEU A 35 -12.95 2.63 -3.66
CA LEU A 35 -13.91 3.69 -3.38
C LEU A 35 -13.21 4.94 -2.83
N ASN A 36 -12.22 4.78 -1.95
CA ASN A 36 -11.43 5.90 -1.45
C ASN A 36 -10.73 6.65 -2.59
N MET A 37 -10.10 5.91 -3.53
CA MET A 37 -9.46 6.51 -4.71
C MET A 37 -10.47 7.28 -5.59
N LEU A 38 -11.70 6.78 -5.73
CA LEU A 38 -12.76 7.50 -6.45
C LEU A 38 -13.16 8.79 -5.73
N VAL A 39 -13.34 8.75 -4.42
CA VAL A 39 -13.65 9.93 -3.61
C VAL A 39 -12.54 10.96 -3.74
N ASP A 40 -11.27 10.57 -3.59
CA ASP A 40 -10.12 11.46 -3.73
C ASP A 40 -10.07 12.10 -5.13
N THR A 41 -10.38 11.35 -6.19
CA THR A 41 -10.43 11.85 -7.57
C THR A 41 -11.56 12.85 -7.76
N ILE A 42 -12.75 12.56 -7.20
CA ILE A 42 -13.90 13.49 -7.26
C ILE A 42 -13.57 14.78 -6.51
N LEU A 43 -13.00 14.69 -5.30
CA LEU A 43 -12.59 15.86 -4.54
C LEU A 43 -11.53 16.69 -5.27
N ALA A 44 -10.54 16.01 -5.89
CA ALA A 44 -9.51 16.68 -6.69
C ALA A 44 -10.09 17.40 -7.92
N SER A 45 -11.24 16.95 -8.45
CA SER A 45 -11.90 17.61 -9.60
C SER A 45 -12.54 18.96 -9.25
N PHE A 46 -12.81 19.24 -7.98
CA PHE A 46 -13.28 20.55 -7.52
C PHE A 46 -12.13 21.56 -7.27
N LEU A 47 -10.89 21.11 -7.31
CA LEU A 47 -9.70 21.95 -7.19
C LEU A 47 -9.34 22.62 -8.53
N PRO A 48 -8.44 23.61 -8.55
CA PRO A 48 -7.99 24.26 -9.78
C PRO A 48 -7.57 23.28 -10.85
N THR A 49 -7.75 23.66 -12.13
CA THR A 49 -7.38 22.87 -13.30
C THR A 49 -5.90 22.42 -13.19
N GLY A 50 -5.64 21.12 -13.37
CA GLY A 50 -4.30 20.53 -13.23
C GLY A 50 -4.08 19.74 -11.92
N SER A 51 -4.86 20.00 -10.86
CA SER A 51 -4.69 19.34 -9.56
C SER A 51 -4.70 17.80 -9.62
N PRO A 52 -5.59 17.13 -10.37
CA PRO A 52 -5.53 15.67 -10.52
C PRO A 52 -4.22 15.18 -11.12
N THR A 53 -3.67 15.93 -12.08
CA THR A 53 -2.39 15.59 -12.72
C THR A 53 -1.23 15.74 -11.75
N TRP A 54 -1.19 16.81 -10.95
CA TRP A 54 -0.14 17.04 -9.95
C TRP A 54 -0.13 15.95 -8.89
N LEU A 55 -1.30 15.58 -8.39
CA LEU A 55 -1.45 14.46 -7.43
C LEU A 55 -1.03 13.13 -8.05
N TYR A 56 -1.43 12.86 -9.31
CA TYR A 56 -1.06 11.63 -10.00
C TYR A 56 0.45 11.49 -10.18
N VAL A 57 1.13 12.55 -10.63
CA VAL A 57 2.59 12.55 -10.80
C VAL A 57 3.29 12.32 -9.46
N SER A 58 2.84 13.01 -8.41
CA SER A 58 3.40 12.90 -7.06
C SER A 58 3.21 11.50 -6.47
N ASP A 59 2.01 10.91 -6.63
CA ASP A 59 1.73 9.54 -6.21
C ASP A 59 2.62 8.51 -6.92
N ARG A 60 2.84 8.68 -8.22
CA ARG A 60 3.74 7.80 -9.00
C ARG A 60 5.17 7.82 -8.49
N LEU A 61 5.69 9.00 -8.15
CA LEU A 61 7.04 9.12 -7.58
C LEU A 61 7.12 8.52 -6.18
N MET A 62 6.11 8.73 -5.33
CA MET A 62 6.04 8.10 -4.01
C MET A 62 5.94 6.58 -4.09
N GLN A 63 5.29 6.04 -5.13
CA GLN A 63 5.18 4.59 -5.32
C GLN A 63 6.52 3.91 -5.66
N LEU A 64 7.55 4.63 -6.12
CA LEU A 64 8.85 4.03 -6.44
C LEU A 64 9.50 3.38 -5.20
N PRO A 65 9.82 4.11 -4.11
CA PRO A 65 10.37 3.48 -2.90
C PRO A 65 9.39 2.49 -2.26
N LEU A 66 8.09 2.77 -2.29
CA LEU A 66 7.06 1.89 -1.75
C LEU A 66 7.03 0.54 -2.49
N GLY A 67 7.04 0.57 -3.82
CA GLY A 67 6.99 -0.62 -4.67
C GLY A 67 8.24 -1.47 -4.57
N ILE A 68 9.41 -0.85 -4.64
CA ILE A 68 10.69 -1.57 -4.63
C ILE A 68 10.90 -2.26 -3.27
N PHE A 69 10.71 -1.55 -2.17
CA PHE A 69 11.09 -2.04 -0.85
C PHE A 69 9.93 -2.65 -0.07
N ALA A 70 8.82 -1.96 0.08
CA ALA A 70 7.74 -2.43 0.95
C ALA A 70 7.02 -3.66 0.37
N ILE A 71 6.83 -3.72 -0.95
CA ILE A 71 6.22 -4.89 -1.59
C ILE A 71 7.18 -6.07 -1.55
N ALA A 72 8.48 -5.87 -1.82
CA ALA A 72 9.47 -6.94 -1.75
C ALA A 72 9.55 -7.54 -0.34
N ILE A 73 9.59 -6.71 0.70
CA ILE A 73 9.58 -7.16 2.09
C ILE A 73 8.27 -7.90 2.38
N GLY A 74 7.13 -7.34 2.03
CA GLY A 74 5.81 -7.93 2.28
C GLY A 74 5.62 -9.31 1.66
N THR A 75 6.15 -9.55 0.46
CA THR A 75 6.07 -10.85 -0.22
C THR A 75 6.88 -11.95 0.47
N VAL A 76 8.03 -11.60 1.06
CA VAL A 76 8.88 -12.55 1.81
C VAL A 76 8.35 -12.78 3.22
N LEU A 77 7.74 -11.75 3.82
CA LEU A 77 7.24 -11.82 5.20
C LEU A 77 6.09 -12.80 5.37
N LEU A 78 5.12 -12.81 4.46
CA LEU A 78 3.91 -13.61 4.63
C LEU A 78 4.19 -15.10 4.80
N PRO A 79 4.99 -15.78 3.93
CA PRO A 79 5.33 -17.19 4.12
C PRO A 79 6.10 -17.43 5.42
N ARG A 80 7.06 -16.56 5.74
CA ARG A 80 7.88 -16.67 6.94
C ARG A 80 7.05 -16.58 8.22
N LEU A 81 6.21 -15.55 8.32
CA LEU A 81 5.34 -15.35 9.48
C LEU A 81 4.28 -16.45 9.62
N SER A 82 3.76 -16.95 8.48
CA SER A 82 2.81 -18.08 8.48
C SER A 82 3.45 -19.35 9.02
N SER A 83 4.70 -19.66 8.63
CA SER A 83 5.46 -20.79 9.16
C SER A 83 5.69 -20.66 10.67
N LEU A 84 6.14 -19.50 11.13
CA LEU A 84 6.38 -19.22 12.56
C LEU A 84 5.08 -19.28 13.39
N HIS A 85 3.98 -18.87 12.81
CA HIS A 85 2.67 -19.00 13.47
C HIS A 85 2.21 -20.46 13.59
N GLN A 86 2.44 -21.29 12.56
CA GLN A 86 2.10 -22.72 12.59
C GLN A 86 2.95 -23.51 13.59
N THR A 87 4.21 -23.12 13.79
CA THR A 87 5.11 -23.74 14.78
C THR A 87 4.97 -23.14 16.18
N GLU A 88 4.02 -22.22 16.39
CA GLU A 88 3.79 -21.50 17.64
C GLU A 88 5.01 -20.75 18.18
N ASP A 89 5.99 -20.45 17.31
CA ASP A 89 7.18 -19.68 17.66
C ASP A 89 6.85 -18.17 17.74
N LYS A 90 6.34 -17.77 18.89
CA LYS A 90 5.97 -16.37 19.17
C LYS A 90 7.17 -15.43 19.19
N GLU A 91 8.31 -15.91 19.68
CA GLU A 91 9.54 -15.10 19.75
C GLU A 91 10.11 -14.85 18.35
N GLY A 92 10.22 -15.89 17.53
CA GLY A 92 10.61 -15.76 16.12
C GLY A 92 9.69 -14.87 15.32
N PHE A 93 8.38 -14.97 15.55
CA PHE A 93 7.39 -14.09 14.93
C PHE A 93 7.62 -12.62 15.29
N SER A 94 7.76 -12.32 16.59
CA SER A 94 8.01 -10.96 17.08
C SER A 94 9.31 -10.39 16.54
N ARG A 95 10.39 -11.19 16.58
CA ARG A 95 11.73 -10.80 16.06
C ARG A 95 11.69 -10.50 14.57
N THR A 96 10.97 -11.30 13.79
CA THR A 96 10.81 -11.09 12.35
C THR A 96 10.03 -9.79 12.05
N MET A 97 8.98 -9.50 12.80
CA MET A 97 8.22 -8.26 12.68
C MET A 97 9.06 -7.04 13.07
N ASP A 98 9.77 -7.10 14.19
CA ASP A 98 10.65 -6.00 14.65
C ASP A 98 11.76 -5.69 13.63
N TRP A 99 12.42 -6.73 13.12
CA TRP A 99 13.40 -6.58 12.04
C TRP A 99 12.82 -5.88 10.81
N SER A 100 11.60 -6.29 10.40
CA SER A 100 10.94 -5.72 9.22
C SER A 100 10.56 -4.25 9.41
N ILE A 101 10.10 -3.88 10.60
CA ILE A 101 9.80 -2.49 10.96
C ILE A 101 11.08 -1.64 10.93
N ARG A 102 12.17 -2.14 11.53
CA ARG A 102 13.47 -1.44 11.49
C ARG A 102 13.97 -1.25 10.07
N LEU A 103 13.80 -2.26 9.20
CA LEU A 103 14.22 -2.16 7.80
C LEU A 103 13.39 -1.11 7.05
N VAL A 104 12.07 -1.04 7.30
CA VAL A 104 11.21 0.01 6.75
C VAL A 104 11.67 1.40 7.17
N LEU A 105 12.01 1.59 8.44
CA LEU A 105 12.51 2.88 8.94
C LEU A 105 13.87 3.23 8.32
N LEU A 106 14.77 2.25 8.24
CA LEU A 106 16.12 2.45 7.67
C LEU A 106 16.07 2.88 6.20
N ILE A 107 15.12 2.36 5.42
CA ILE A 107 14.96 2.69 4.00
C ILE A 107 14.02 3.89 3.82
N GLY A 108 12.93 3.93 4.59
CA GLY A 108 11.89 4.94 4.45
C GLY A 108 12.37 6.34 4.80
N VAL A 109 13.17 6.49 5.87
CA VAL A 109 13.67 7.81 6.28
C VAL A 109 14.57 8.46 5.21
N PRO A 110 15.61 7.77 4.67
CA PRO A 110 16.39 8.34 3.56
C PRO A 110 15.54 8.60 2.31
N SER A 111 14.55 7.74 2.02
CA SER A 111 13.66 7.93 0.87
C SER A 111 12.82 9.20 1.01
N ILE A 112 12.28 9.48 2.20
CA ILE A 112 11.55 10.75 2.45
C ILE A 112 12.48 11.94 2.23
N ILE A 113 13.65 11.92 2.83
CA ILE A 113 14.63 13.01 2.70
C ILE A 113 14.95 13.24 1.22
N GLY A 114 15.21 12.16 0.45
CA GLY A 114 15.48 12.24 -0.97
C GLY A 114 14.30 12.81 -1.76
N LEU A 115 13.08 12.32 -1.53
CA LEU A 115 11.88 12.82 -2.21
C LEU A 115 11.57 14.28 -1.86
N VAL A 116 11.76 14.71 -0.62
CA VAL A 116 11.52 16.09 -0.19
C VAL A 116 12.56 17.04 -0.80
N LEU A 117 13.85 16.70 -0.69
CA LEU A 117 14.92 17.56 -1.19
C LEU A 117 14.99 17.61 -2.73
N LEU A 118 14.65 16.53 -3.40
CA LEU A 118 14.73 16.39 -4.85
C LEU A 118 13.38 16.46 -5.55
N SER A 119 12.30 16.85 -4.85
CA SER A 119 10.93 16.88 -5.38
C SER A 119 10.85 17.69 -6.68
N GLU A 120 11.29 18.93 -6.65
CA GLU A 120 11.24 19.82 -7.81
C GLU A 120 12.19 19.38 -8.95
N PRO A 121 13.49 19.08 -8.71
CA PRO A 121 14.39 18.59 -9.76
C PRO A 121 13.92 17.29 -10.43
N ILE A 122 13.34 16.37 -9.67
CA ILE A 122 12.84 15.10 -10.23
C ILE A 122 11.64 15.36 -11.14
N ILE A 123 10.66 16.15 -10.68
CA ILE A 123 9.45 16.45 -11.46
C ILE A 123 9.82 17.26 -12.72
N LEU A 124 10.65 18.26 -12.59
CA LEU A 124 11.17 19.07 -13.70
C LEU A 124 11.82 18.17 -14.77
N THR A 125 12.70 17.27 -14.36
CA THR A 125 13.46 16.44 -15.30
C THR A 125 12.58 15.40 -15.98
N LEU A 126 11.62 14.81 -15.27
CA LEU A 126 10.83 13.70 -15.78
C LEU A 126 9.53 14.12 -16.46
N PHE A 127 8.89 15.21 -16.02
CA PHE A 127 7.51 15.53 -16.39
C PHE A 127 7.33 16.90 -17.04
N GLU A 128 8.25 17.86 -16.86
CA GLU A 128 8.12 19.21 -17.45
C GLU A 128 8.36 19.16 -18.96
N ARG A 129 7.28 18.81 -19.70
CA ARG A 129 7.28 18.71 -21.17
C ARG A 129 5.88 19.03 -21.73
N GLY A 130 5.85 19.71 -22.87
CA GLY A 130 4.61 20.05 -23.57
C GLY A 130 3.70 20.96 -22.74
N GLU A 131 2.51 20.49 -22.41
CA GLU A 131 1.53 21.24 -21.63
C GLU A 131 1.83 21.30 -20.12
N PHE A 132 2.76 20.47 -19.63
CA PHE A 132 3.18 20.48 -18.22
C PHE A 132 4.28 21.52 -18.03
N ILE A 133 3.92 22.66 -17.49
CA ILE A 133 4.79 23.86 -17.39
C ILE A 133 5.39 24.01 -15.99
N ALA A 134 6.29 24.98 -15.81
CA ALA A 134 7.00 25.23 -14.56
C ALA A 134 6.08 25.50 -13.34
N SER A 135 4.90 26.09 -13.56
CA SER A 135 3.89 26.25 -12.49
C SER A 135 3.35 24.89 -12.02
N ASP A 136 3.15 23.95 -12.94
CA ASP A 136 2.69 22.60 -12.62
C ASP A 136 3.78 21.82 -11.87
N THR A 137 5.04 21.95 -12.28
CA THR A 137 6.19 21.38 -11.58
C THR A 137 6.21 21.81 -10.12
N ARG A 138 5.99 23.08 -9.84
CA ARG A 138 5.98 23.62 -8.48
C ARG A 138 4.81 23.07 -7.66
N GLN A 139 3.60 23.03 -8.21
CA GLN A 139 2.42 22.49 -7.52
C GLN A 139 2.56 20.98 -7.26
N ALA A 140 3.03 20.22 -8.24
CA ALA A 140 3.29 18.80 -8.10
C ALA A 140 4.39 18.53 -7.07
N SER A 141 5.43 19.39 -6.97
CA SER A 141 6.48 19.22 -5.96
C SER A 141 5.95 19.45 -4.53
N PHE A 142 5.08 20.42 -4.30
CA PHE A 142 4.39 20.57 -3.00
C PHE A 142 3.54 19.35 -2.67
N SER A 143 2.80 18.83 -3.64
CA SER A 143 2.01 17.60 -3.46
C SER A 143 2.89 16.41 -3.12
N LEU A 144 4.04 16.26 -3.80
CA LEU A 144 5.00 15.19 -3.54
C LEU A 144 5.59 15.29 -2.13
N ILE A 145 5.96 16.48 -1.67
CA ILE A 145 6.47 16.71 -0.31
C ILE A 145 5.42 16.28 0.73
N ALA A 146 4.16 16.71 0.55
CA ALA A 146 3.08 16.33 1.45
C ALA A 146 2.86 14.81 1.51
N LEU A 147 2.84 14.14 0.36
CA LEU A 147 2.69 12.67 0.27
C LEU A 147 3.91 11.94 0.83
N ALA A 148 5.13 12.43 0.60
CA ALA A 148 6.36 11.83 1.09
C ALA A 148 6.41 11.75 2.61
N LEU A 149 5.83 12.69 3.34
CA LEU A 149 5.72 12.62 4.80
C LEU A 149 4.90 11.42 5.27
N GLY A 150 3.94 10.97 4.46
CA GLY A 150 3.15 9.76 4.72
C GLY A 150 3.83 8.45 4.32
N LEU A 151 4.96 8.47 3.62
CA LEU A 151 5.60 7.30 3.04
C LEU A 151 5.88 6.18 4.07
N ILE A 152 6.39 6.52 5.25
CA ILE A 152 6.66 5.53 6.30
C ILE A 152 5.37 4.82 6.72
N ALA A 153 4.27 5.55 6.89
CA ALA A 153 2.99 4.97 7.25
C ALA A 153 2.50 3.98 6.17
N PHE A 154 2.61 4.35 4.90
CA PHE A 154 2.28 3.45 3.78
C PHE A 154 3.17 2.20 3.74
N MET A 155 4.48 2.35 3.94
CA MET A 155 5.42 1.23 4.01
C MET A 155 5.12 0.31 5.20
N LEU A 156 4.81 0.87 6.37
CA LEU A 156 4.43 0.10 7.56
C LEU A 156 3.14 -0.70 7.34
N ILE A 157 2.13 -0.13 6.69
CA ILE A 157 0.90 -0.85 6.34
C ILE A 157 1.23 -2.09 5.50
N LYS A 158 2.10 -1.97 4.49
CA LYS A 158 2.50 -3.09 3.62
C LYS A 158 3.26 -4.19 4.36
N VAL A 159 3.98 -3.85 5.41
CA VAL A 159 4.75 -4.80 6.23
C VAL A 159 3.92 -5.38 7.37
N LEU A 160 3.04 -4.60 8.00
CA LEU A 160 2.21 -5.08 9.11
C LEU A 160 1.05 -5.95 8.64
N THR A 161 0.47 -5.66 7.47
CA THR A 161 -0.67 -6.42 6.91
C THR A 161 -0.40 -7.92 6.79
N PRO A 162 0.75 -8.40 6.25
CA PRO A 162 1.11 -9.83 6.27
C PRO A 162 1.10 -10.46 7.65
N GLY A 163 1.44 -9.71 8.70
CA GLY A 163 1.40 -10.21 10.09
C GLY A 163 -0.01 -10.59 10.55
N PHE A 164 -1.03 -9.83 10.16
CA PHE A 164 -2.42 -10.15 10.43
C PHE A 164 -2.91 -11.33 9.59
N PHE A 165 -2.54 -11.39 8.32
CA PHE A 165 -2.89 -12.49 7.43
C PHE A 165 -2.25 -13.81 7.87
N ALA A 166 -0.99 -13.79 8.31
CA ALA A 166 -0.30 -14.97 8.85
C ALA A 166 -1.04 -15.55 10.08
N ARG A 167 -1.68 -14.69 10.88
CA ARG A 167 -2.53 -15.09 12.02
C ARG A 167 -3.97 -15.42 11.63
N GLN A 168 -4.28 -15.53 10.35
CA GLN A 168 -5.63 -15.76 9.81
C GLN A 168 -6.69 -14.74 10.33
N ASN A 169 -6.25 -13.50 10.58
CA ASN A 169 -7.12 -12.42 11.05
C ASN A 169 -7.24 -11.28 10.01
N PRO A 170 -7.95 -11.47 8.90
CA PRO A 170 -8.15 -10.43 7.90
C PRO A 170 -9.15 -9.35 8.34
N LYS A 171 -9.91 -9.61 9.42
CA LYS A 171 -10.95 -8.69 9.92
C LYS A 171 -10.35 -7.40 10.50
N THR A 172 -9.19 -7.48 11.13
CA THR A 172 -8.55 -6.32 11.76
C THR A 172 -8.07 -5.30 10.72
N PRO A 173 -7.29 -5.66 9.66
CA PRO A 173 -6.97 -4.74 8.59
C PRO A 173 -8.19 -4.13 7.90
N LEU A 174 -9.26 -4.92 7.70
CA LEU A 174 -10.50 -4.43 7.11
C LEU A 174 -11.16 -3.35 7.96
N LYS A 175 -11.27 -3.57 9.28
CA LYS A 175 -11.84 -2.57 10.21
C LYS A 175 -11.03 -1.27 10.20
N VAL A 176 -9.70 -1.38 10.21
CA VAL A 176 -8.80 -0.22 10.16
C VAL A 176 -8.98 0.53 8.83
N ALA A 177 -9.03 -0.18 7.70
CA ALA A 177 -9.25 0.44 6.39
C ALA A 177 -10.61 1.16 6.32
N ALA A 178 -11.67 0.55 6.83
CA ALA A 178 -12.99 1.18 6.88
C ALA A 178 -13.02 2.42 7.79
N ALA A 179 -12.39 2.35 8.97
CA ALA A 179 -12.27 3.49 9.87
C ALA A 179 -11.46 4.64 9.22
N SER A 180 -10.35 4.33 8.55
CA SER A 180 -9.54 5.31 7.83
C SER A 180 -10.34 6.00 6.72
N MET A 181 -11.17 5.26 5.98
CA MET A 181 -12.04 5.83 4.95
C MET A 181 -13.04 6.84 5.54
N VAL A 182 -13.66 6.51 6.66
CA VAL A 182 -14.60 7.43 7.35
C VAL A 182 -13.88 8.69 7.81
N VAL A 183 -12.70 8.54 8.45
CA VAL A 183 -11.88 9.67 8.89
C VAL A 183 -11.47 10.55 7.71
N ASN A 184 -11.01 9.93 6.61
CA ASN A 184 -10.63 10.67 5.40
C ASN A 184 -11.82 11.45 4.82
N ALA A 185 -13.00 10.82 4.73
CA ALA A 185 -14.21 11.49 4.24
C ALA A 185 -14.63 12.68 5.13
N VAL A 186 -14.45 12.57 6.46
CA VAL A 186 -14.77 13.66 7.41
C VAL A 186 -13.75 14.80 7.33
N LEU A 187 -12.46 14.49 7.14
CA LEU A 187 -11.40 15.50 7.07
C LEU A 187 -11.36 16.21 5.70
N ALA A 188 -11.93 15.60 4.67
CA ALA A 188 -11.97 16.16 3.32
C ALA A 188 -13.14 17.15 3.10
N TRP A 189 -14.02 17.28 4.10
CA TRP A 189 -15.10 18.28 4.19
C TRP A 189 -14.66 19.50 5.01
#